data_f1babd1c11d20d0f22967ad62c02683b
#
_entry.id   f1babd1c11d20d0f22967ad62c02683b
#
_cell.length_a   1.000
_cell.length_b   1.000
_cell.length_c   1.000
_cell.angle_alpha   90.00
_cell.angle_beta   90.00
_cell.angle_gamma   90.00
#
_symmetry.space_group_name_H-M   'P 1'
#
loop_
_entity.id
_entity.type
_entity.pdbx_description
1 polymer ?
#
loop_
_entity_poly.entity_id
_entity_poly.type
_entity_poly.pdbx_seq_one_letter_code
_entity_poly.pdbx_strand_id
1 'polypeptide(L)'
;MEKASRCTCQKNQQMMDTLPFDSNSELALAQQNCVAAFDKLEIKQDDKIIWSQKAYDFLEKDCPDSANPSLWENARCNHQTGLFQVTDKIFQLRGFDMANLTLVLSPKNTWLVFDTLMSIECSRAAIEFANHWFENNHYPTVDDHIACIIISHSHVDHFGGIRGLFPDFKLDPTIPILAPAGFTEAAISENLMVGKAMGRRAGYQYGTFLERNATGALSIGIGQGQSLGTVSFELPTKEITKNETLTIDALELVFQLTPGTEAPAEMNTFLPQYEALWMAENCTCTMHNLYTLRGAQVRDANAWSKYLLEANHLFGDRAKVLFHAHTWPRYAYEDSNTISDYLISQARLYKGIHDQTLCAINKGYTINEVEQQIHLPKSLTEKWYLRPYYGTLSHNSKAVYQKYMGWYDSNPVNLDPLPPIEEAQNFVRYMGGAANILENAAIDYQNGKYRWVAKVTNLIVFSDPSNQEARLLCKKALTQLGYQAESGTWRNEYLSGALELANGASKDPDSYANSSQDIISHLTGEMLLNYLSLLTISTEKQLSGVVLFEDDWTFEEGMYQQYTSCYHLDYWQGILTYYPVHSSHWKNDTPLFHGKRMAFMDQLLNKPIKELEEWHSVFEINTVDSYFNLIEP
;
A
#
# COMPACT_ATOMS: atom_id res chain seq x y z
N MET A 1 16.08 21.85 10.90
CA MET A 1 15.91 20.44 11.35
C MET A 1 17.02 20.03 12.30
N GLU A 2 16.80 19.02 13.14
CA GLU A 2 17.79 18.48 14.08
C GLU A 2 18.94 17.83 13.31
N LYS A 3 20.17 17.96 13.81
CA LYS A 3 21.34 17.26 13.24
C LYS A 3 21.37 15.80 13.69
N ALA A 4 21.99 14.93 12.92
CA ALA A 4 22.32 13.58 13.37
C ALA A 4 23.23 13.66 14.61
N SER A 5 22.86 12.90 15.64
CA SER A 5 23.67 12.83 16.86
C SER A 5 24.91 11.97 16.63
N ARG A 6 25.87 12.04 17.54
CA ARG A 6 27.05 11.17 17.50
C ARG A 6 26.67 9.67 17.47
N CYS A 7 25.66 9.27 18.26
CA CYS A 7 25.22 7.87 18.30
C CYS A 7 24.58 7.44 16.96
N THR A 8 23.84 8.34 16.32
CA THR A 8 23.28 8.09 14.98
C THR A 8 24.36 7.94 13.94
N CYS A 9 25.33 8.88 13.89
CA CYS A 9 26.48 8.76 12.96
C CYS A 9 27.23 7.45 13.16
N GLN A 10 27.49 7.06 14.42
CA GLN A 10 28.18 5.80 14.72
C GLN A 10 27.39 4.57 14.24
N LYS A 11 26.07 4.56 14.42
CA LYS A 11 25.21 3.45 13.96
C LYS A 11 25.17 3.37 12.44
N ASN A 12 25.05 4.50 11.76
CA ASN A 12 25.08 4.55 10.30
C ASN A 12 26.46 4.13 9.75
N GLN A 13 27.56 4.53 10.42
CA GLN A 13 28.90 4.07 10.07
C GLN A 13 29.07 2.54 10.23
N GLN A 14 28.53 1.96 11.31
CA GLN A 14 28.53 0.50 11.47
C GLN A 14 27.83 -0.23 10.32
N MET A 15 26.77 0.36 9.75
CA MET A 15 26.11 -0.18 8.56
C MET A 15 27.05 -0.18 7.35
N MET A 16 27.77 0.90 7.14
CA MET A 16 28.81 0.98 6.08
C MET A 16 29.89 -0.09 6.25
N ASP A 17 30.31 -0.35 7.48
CA ASP A 17 31.39 -1.30 7.78
C ASP A 17 30.95 -2.77 7.66
N THR A 18 29.64 -3.06 7.72
CA THR A 18 29.11 -4.43 7.79
C THR A 18 28.48 -4.92 6.49
N LEU A 19 27.99 -4.04 5.64
CA LEU A 19 27.39 -4.41 4.37
C LEU A 19 28.39 -4.36 3.22
N PRO A 20 28.26 -5.24 2.21
CA PRO A 20 29.17 -5.31 1.07
C PRO A 20 28.85 -4.24 0.01
N PHE A 21 29.03 -2.95 0.34
CA PHE A 21 28.74 -1.83 -0.57
C PHE A 21 29.51 -1.93 -1.89
N ASP A 22 30.75 -2.38 -1.84
CA ASP A 22 31.62 -2.50 -3.04
C ASP A 22 31.11 -3.53 -4.06
N SER A 23 30.31 -4.50 -3.61
CA SER A 23 29.69 -5.51 -4.47
C SER A 23 28.21 -5.25 -4.77
N ASN A 24 27.70 -4.05 -4.43
CA ASN A 24 26.32 -3.68 -4.71
C ASN A 24 26.12 -3.36 -6.19
N SER A 25 25.45 -4.25 -6.91
CA SER A 25 25.11 -4.09 -8.33
C SER A 25 23.70 -3.52 -8.57
N GLU A 26 22.93 -3.21 -7.52
CA GLU A 26 21.52 -2.85 -7.66
C GLU A 26 21.34 -1.56 -8.48
N LEU A 27 22.20 -0.56 -8.29
CA LEU A 27 22.12 0.68 -9.06
C LEU A 27 22.37 0.43 -10.56
N ALA A 28 23.32 -0.42 -10.90
CA ALA A 28 23.58 -0.78 -12.30
C ALA A 28 22.38 -1.51 -12.93
N LEU A 29 21.73 -2.40 -12.17
CA LEU A 29 20.49 -3.07 -12.61
C LEU A 29 19.32 -2.09 -12.75
N ALA A 30 19.20 -1.13 -11.84
CA ALA A 30 18.15 -0.11 -11.89
C ALA A 30 18.32 0.82 -13.12
N GLN A 31 19.56 1.08 -13.56
CA GLN A 31 19.88 1.89 -14.73
C GLN A 31 19.81 1.12 -16.05
N GLN A 32 19.85 -0.21 -15.99
CA GLN A 32 19.97 -1.05 -17.17
C GLN A 32 18.81 -0.84 -18.14
N ASN A 33 19.15 -0.74 -19.44
CA ASN A 33 18.19 -0.63 -20.55
C ASN A 33 17.27 0.61 -20.48
N CYS A 34 17.68 1.70 -19.86
CA CYS A 34 16.99 2.98 -19.97
C CYS A 34 17.12 3.52 -21.40
N VAL A 35 15.99 3.61 -22.13
CA VAL A 35 15.96 4.08 -23.53
C VAL A 35 15.54 5.54 -23.65
N ALA A 36 14.84 6.07 -22.63
CA ALA A 36 14.55 7.49 -22.51
C ALA A 36 14.46 7.85 -21.01
N ALA A 37 15.16 8.89 -20.61
CA ALA A 37 15.09 9.48 -19.29
C ALA A 37 14.55 10.89 -19.37
N PHE A 38 13.98 11.40 -18.27
CA PHE A 38 13.65 12.83 -18.21
C PHE A 38 14.62 13.55 -17.29
N ASP A 39 14.88 14.81 -17.65
CA ASP A 39 15.71 15.65 -16.82
C ASP A 39 14.99 16.12 -15.55
N LYS A 40 13.69 16.41 -15.65
CA LYS A 40 12.89 16.96 -14.53
C LYS A 40 11.41 16.71 -14.79
N LEU A 41 10.85 15.73 -14.11
CA LEU A 41 9.41 15.48 -14.18
C LEU A 41 8.68 16.16 -13.00
N GLU A 42 7.73 17.02 -13.33
CA GLU A 42 6.72 17.53 -12.41
C GLU A 42 5.35 17.37 -13.07
N ILE A 43 4.47 16.59 -12.47
CA ILE A 43 3.11 16.37 -12.92
C ILE A 43 2.19 17.23 -12.07
N LYS A 44 1.29 17.95 -12.74
CA LYS A 44 0.39 18.91 -12.09
C LYS A 44 -1.05 18.60 -12.43
N GLN A 45 -1.92 18.91 -11.48
CA GLN A 45 -3.35 19.06 -11.69
C GLN A 45 -3.66 20.52 -11.40
N ASP A 46 -4.10 21.26 -12.40
CA ASP A 46 -4.18 22.72 -12.38
C ASP A 46 -2.82 23.34 -11.96
N ASP A 47 -2.78 24.10 -10.87
CA ASP A 47 -1.55 24.69 -10.33
C ASP A 47 -0.88 23.85 -9.22
N LYS A 48 -1.51 22.74 -8.79
CA LYS A 48 -1.01 21.87 -7.71
C LYS A 48 -0.07 20.80 -8.28
N ILE A 49 1.16 20.72 -7.77
CA ILE A 49 2.06 19.60 -8.07
C ILE A 49 1.57 18.37 -7.33
N ILE A 50 1.19 17.33 -8.07
CA ILE A 50 0.72 16.06 -7.52
C ILE A 50 1.82 14.99 -7.48
N TRP A 51 2.83 15.15 -8.35
CA TRP A 51 4.02 14.31 -8.37
C TRP A 51 5.24 15.12 -8.84
N SER A 52 6.39 14.91 -8.22
CA SER A 52 7.66 15.54 -8.63
C SER A 52 8.82 14.59 -8.40
N GLN A 53 9.35 14.06 -9.48
CA GLN A 53 10.60 13.30 -9.46
C GLN A 53 11.79 14.23 -9.14
N LYS A 54 11.80 15.45 -9.67
CA LYS A 54 12.80 16.49 -9.41
C LYS A 54 12.99 16.79 -7.92
N ALA A 55 11.96 16.63 -7.10
CA ALA A 55 12.07 16.84 -5.66
C ALA A 55 13.08 15.90 -4.98
N TYR A 56 13.49 14.83 -5.66
CA TYR A 56 14.45 13.83 -5.18
C TYR A 56 15.86 13.96 -5.77
N ASP A 57 16.17 14.98 -6.58
CA ASP A 57 17.50 15.22 -7.18
C ASP A 57 18.62 15.33 -6.13
N PHE A 58 18.29 15.58 -4.86
CA PHE A 58 19.25 15.56 -3.77
C PHE A 58 19.91 14.18 -3.55
N LEU A 59 19.31 13.09 -4.05
CA LEU A 59 19.84 11.72 -3.99
C LEU A 59 21.06 11.49 -4.90
N GLU A 60 21.34 12.40 -5.82
CA GLU A 60 22.58 12.39 -6.62
C GLU A 60 23.84 12.71 -5.79
N LYS A 61 23.65 13.29 -4.59
CA LYS A 61 24.74 13.65 -3.67
C LYS A 61 25.17 12.46 -2.82
N ASP A 62 26.26 12.64 -2.10
CA ASP A 62 26.74 11.68 -1.12
C ASP A 62 25.73 11.50 0.03
N CYS A 63 25.72 10.29 0.61
CA CYS A 63 24.86 9.97 1.74
C CYS A 63 25.19 10.84 2.96
N PRO A 64 24.25 11.60 3.50
CA PRO A 64 24.46 12.44 4.67
C PRO A 64 24.33 11.63 5.97
N ASP A 65 24.86 12.16 7.07
CA ASP A 65 24.73 11.58 8.42
C ASP A 65 23.26 11.37 8.87
N SER A 66 22.32 12.13 8.28
CA SER A 66 20.90 12.07 8.57
C SER A 66 20.13 10.96 7.83
N ALA A 67 20.83 10.08 7.13
CA ALA A 67 20.25 8.96 6.42
C ALA A 67 21.00 7.66 6.72
N ASN A 68 20.23 6.55 6.80
CA ASN A 68 20.82 5.22 6.81
C ASN A 68 21.45 4.94 5.43
N PRO A 69 22.72 4.57 5.34
CA PRO A 69 23.40 4.42 4.05
C PRO A 69 22.83 3.31 3.16
N SER A 70 22.31 2.23 3.73
CA SER A 70 21.64 1.18 2.97
C SER A 70 20.33 1.68 2.35
N LEU A 71 19.52 2.45 3.10
CA LEU A 71 18.30 3.08 2.57
C LEU A 71 18.65 4.14 1.49
N TRP A 72 19.77 4.86 1.67
CA TRP A 72 20.21 5.84 0.68
C TRP A 72 20.48 5.18 -0.67
N GLU A 73 21.17 4.03 -0.69
CA GLU A 73 21.40 3.27 -1.93
C GLU A 73 20.10 2.78 -2.56
N ASN A 74 19.15 2.27 -1.77
CA ASN A 74 17.84 1.92 -2.28
C ASN A 74 17.10 3.14 -2.88
N ALA A 75 17.15 4.28 -2.20
CA ALA A 75 16.53 5.51 -2.69
C ALA A 75 17.16 5.98 -4.03
N ARG A 76 18.49 5.87 -4.19
CA ARG A 76 19.19 6.15 -5.45
C ARG A 76 18.76 5.23 -6.58
N CYS A 77 18.54 3.95 -6.28
CA CYS A 77 18.01 2.99 -7.25
C CYS A 77 16.59 3.34 -7.69
N ASN A 78 15.72 3.68 -6.75
CA ASN A 78 14.33 4.10 -7.04
C ASN A 78 14.27 5.46 -7.78
N HIS A 79 15.33 6.26 -7.70
CA HIS A 79 15.44 7.53 -8.43
C HIS A 79 15.85 7.36 -9.90
N GLN A 80 16.12 6.13 -10.35
CA GLN A 80 16.37 5.83 -11.77
C GLN A 80 15.03 5.77 -12.51
N THR A 81 14.70 6.80 -13.29
CA THR A 81 13.36 7.06 -13.80
C THR A 81 13.36 7.30 -15.32
N GLY A 82 12.26 6.92 -15.98
CA GLY A 82 12.10 7.03 -17.43
C GLY A 82 11.39 5.84 -18.06
N LEU A 83 11.64 5.64 -19.35
CA LEU A 83 11.23 4.47 -20.13
C LEU A 83 12.38 3.47 -20.22
N PHE A 84 12.12 2.24 -19.80
CA PHE A 84 13.10 1.15 -19.78
C PHE A 84 12.63 0.01 -20.68
N GLN A 85 13.47 -0.41 -21.60
CA GLN A 85 13.21 -1.55 -22.47
C GLN A 85 13.65 -2.84 -21.76
N VAL A 86 12.71 -3.50 -21.07
CA VAL A 86 12.96 -4.75 -20.33
C VAL A 86 13.36 -5.88 -21.27
N THR A 87 12.64 -6.01 -22.40
CA THR A 87 12.99 -6.86 -23.55
C THR A 87 12.59 -6.14 -24.84
N ASP A 88 12.84 -6.74 -26.01
CA ASP A 88 12.43 -6.17 -27.30
C ASP A 88 10.93 -5.82 -27.40
N LYS A 89 10.10 -6.45 -26.55
CA LYS A 89 8.65 -6.34 -26.57
C LYS A 89 8.03 -5.86 -25.26
N ILE A 90 8.85 -5.61 -24.23
CA ILE A 90 8.39 -5.23 -22.90
C ILE A 90 9.05 -3.95 -22.49
N PHE A 91 8.25 -2.95 -22.12
CA PHE A 91 8.70 -1.65 -21.67
C PHE A 91 8.11 -1.31 -20.31
N GLN A 92 8.91 -0.69 -19.44
CA GLN A 92 8.47 -0.19 -18.14
C GLN A 92 8.66 1.32 -18.03
N LEU A 93 7.62 1.99 -17.55
CA LEU A 93 7.65 3.38 -17.15
C LEU A 93 7.86 3.43 -15.65
N ARG A 94 9.02 3.94 -15.22
CA ARG A 94 9.43 4.02 -13.82
C ARG A 94 9.62 5.46 -13.38
N GLY A 95 9.18 5.78 -12.14
CA GLY A 95 9.34 7.10 -11.54
C GLY A 95 8.24 8.10 -11.84
N PHE A 96 7.15 7.69 -12.48
CA PHE A 96 5.95 8.52 -12.66
C PHE A 96 5.03 8.47 -11.44
N ASP A 97 5.19 7.46 -10.60
CA ASP A 97 4.52 7.24 -9.32
C ASP A 97 5.36 6.27 -8.47
N MET A 98 4.78 5.73 -7.39
CA MET A 98 5.42 4.69 -6.57
C MET A 98 5.53 3.34 -7.29
N ALA A 99 4.54 2.97 -8.10
CA ALA A 99 4.52 1.77 -8.91
C ALA A 99 5.09 2.00 -10.31
N ASN A 100 5.33 0.92 -11.06
CA ASN A 100 5.71 0.91 -12.47
C ASN A 100 4.48 0.64 -13.34
N LEU A 101 4.36 1.30 -14.50
CA LEU A 101 3.45 0.93 -15.54
C LEU A 101 4.21 0.12 -16.60
N THR A 102 3.70 -1.06 -16.96
CA THR A 102 4.36 -1.93 -17.93
C THR A 102 3.54 -2.09 -19.18
N LEU A 103 4.19 -1.96 -20.33
CA LEU A 103 3.63 -2.11 -21.68
C LEU A 103 4.24 -3.33 -22.36
N VAL A 104 3.40 -4.27 -22.80
CA VAL A 104 3.82 -5.49 -23.51
C VAL A 104 3.25 -5.47 -24.91
N LEU A 105 4.13 -5.43 -25.91
CA LEU A 105 3.73 -5.42 -27.32
C LEU A 105 3.37 -6.83 -27.80
N SER A 106 2.14 -7.01 -28.25
CA SER A 106 1.66 -8.28 -28.79
C SER A 106 2.23 -8.58 -30.18
N PRO A 107 2.15 -9.83 -30.66
CA PRO A 107 2.46 -10.18 -32.05
C PRO A 107 1.61 -9.46 -33.09
N LYS A 108 0.45 -8.89 -32.72
CA LYS A 108 -0.42 -8.09 -33.59
C LYS A 108 -0.14 -6.58 -33.55
N ASN A 109 0.95 -6.16 -32.92
CA ASN A 109 1.33 -4.76 -32.70
C ASN A 109 0.28 -3.95 -31.89
N THR A 110 -0.32 -4.57 -30.91
CA THR A 110 -1.19 -3.95 -29.90
C THR A 110 -0.53 -4.05 -28.52
N TRP A 111 -0.93 -3.20 -27.58
CA TRP A 111 -0.37 -3.17 -26.25
C TRP A 111 -1.25 -3.90 -25.24
N LEU A 112 -0.62 -4.74 -24.41
CA LEU A 112 -1.18 -5.18 -23.15
C LEU A 112 -0.57 -4.30 -22.05
N VAL A 113 -1.41 -3.67 -21.25
CA VAL A 113 -1.01 -2.78 -20.16
C VAL A 113 -1.08 -3.54 -18.84
N PHE A 114 0.02 -3.64 -18.13
CA PHE A 114 0.10 -4.25 -16.80
C PHE A 114 0.25 -3.16 -15.74
N ASP A 115 -0.76 -3.03 -14.90
CA ASP A 115 -0.98 -1.99 -13.92
C ASP A 115 -1.04 -0.57 -14.50
N THR A 116 -1.60 0.38 -13.76
CA THR A 116 -1.95 1.68 -14.33
C THR A 116 -1.53 2.87 -13.45
N LEU A 117 -0.65 2.68 -12.47
CA LEU A 117 -0.25 3.67 -11.49
C LEU A 117 -1.42 4.10 -10.57
N MET A 118 -1.17 5.04 -9.67
CA MET A 118 -2.15 5.46 -8.66
C MET A 118 -3.10 6.53 -9.14
N SER A 119 -2.68 7.41 -10.05
CA SER A 119 -3.49 8.55 -10.50
C SER A 119 -3.57 8.68 -12.01
N ILE A 120 -4.71 9.21 -12.49
CA ILE A 120 -4.95 9.38 -13.93
C ILE A 120 -3.92 10.34 -14.56
N GLU A 121 -3.49 11.36 -13.84
CA GLU A 121 -2.54 12.34 -14.32
C GLU A 121 -1.13 11.71 -14.45
N CYS A 122 -0.72 10.89 -13.50
CA CYS A 122 0.56 10.18 -13.58
C CYS A 122 0.55 9.14 -14.70
N SER A 123 -0.54 8.39 -14.84
CA SER A 123 -0.73 7.43 -15.92
C SER A 123 -0.71 8.12 -17.29
N ARG A 124 -1.43 9.24 -17.45
CA ARG A 124 -1.45 10.02 -18.70
C ARG A 124 -0.05 10.52 -19.05
N ALA A 125 0.66 11.12 -18.10
CA ALA A 125 2.02 11.62 -18.33
C ALA A 125 2.98 10.49 -18.73
N ALA A 126 2.83 9.30 -18.13
CA ALA A 126 3.63 8.12 -18.46
C ALA A 126 3.37 7.66 -19.91
N ILE A 127 2.09 7.56 -20.31
CA ILE A 127 1.72 7.16 -21.67
C ILE A 127 2.18 8.18 -22.72
N GLU A 128 2.01 9.47 -22.47
CA GLU A 128 2.49 10.53 -23.38
C GLU A 128 4.01 10.49 -23.55
N PHE A 129 4.74 10.25 -22.47
CA PHE A 129 6.20 10.10 -22.51
C PHE A 129 6.61 8.86 -23.35
N ALA A 130 5.92 7.74 -23.15
CA ALA A 130 6.16 6.52 -23.94
C ALA A 130 5.82 6.73 -25.43
N ASN A 131 4.67 7.33 -25.73
CA ASN A 131 4.22 7.59 -27.11
C ASN A 131 5.22 8.44 -27.88
N HIS A 132 5.77 9.49 -27.23
CA HIS A 132 6.80 10.32 -27.86
C HIS A 132 8.04 9.51 -28.29
N TRP A 133 8.47 8.56 -27.47
CA TRP A 133 9.60 7.69 -27.82
C TRP A 133 9.19 6.65 -28.86
N PHE A 134 8.01 6.03 -28.76
CA PHE A 134 7.50 5.00 -29.66
C PHE A 134 7.35 5.50 -31.09
N GLU A 135 6.78 6.69 -31.30
CA GLU A 135 6.65 7.31 -32.62
C GLU A 135 8.02 7.48 -33.29
N ASN A 136 9.03 7.92 -32.55
CA ASN A 136 10.38 8.11 -33.07
C ASN A 136 11.15 6.81 -33.33
N ASN A 137 10.68 5.68 -32.76
CA ASN A 137 11.35 4.36 -32.86
C ASN A 137 10.48 3.30 -33.56
N HIS A 138 9.46 3.73 -34.30
CA HIS A 138 8.61 2.87 -35.15
C HIS A 138 7.80 1.82 -34.36
N TYR A 139 7.42 2.11 -33.14
CA TYR A 139 6.43 1.36 -32.37
C TYR A 139 5.05 2.01 -32.52
N PRO A 140 3.94 1.26 -32.37
CA PRO A 140 2.60 1.86 -32.32
C PRO A 140 2.48 2.75 -31.05
N THR A 141 1.72 3.83 -31.13
CA THR A 141 1.31 4.60 -29.95
C THR A 141 0.42 3.74 -29.05
N VAL A 142 0.39 4.05 -27.76
CA VAL A 142 -0.44 3.29 -26.81
C VAL A 142 -1.91 3.64 -26.94
N ASP A 143 -2.23 4.92 -27.11
CA ASP A 143 -3.59 5.48 -27.06
C ASP A 143 -4.62 4.74 -27.92
N ASP A 144 -4.23 4.37 -29.14
CA ASP A 144 -5.15 3.74 -30.10
C ASP A 144 -4.93 2.23 -30.25
N HIS A 145 -4.04 1.62 -29.46
CA HIS A 145 -3.60 0.24 -29.67
C HIS A 145 -3.63 -0.61 -28.41
N ILE A 146 -4.43 -0.27 -27.40
CA ILE A 146 -4.59 -1.08 -26.19
C ILE A 146 -5.51 -2.27 -26.51
N ALA A 147 -4.99 -3.49 -26.37
CA ALA A 147 -5.74 -4.73 -26.57
C ALA A 147 -6.32 -5.28 -25.26
N CYS A 148 -5.67 -5.00 -24.12
CA CYS A 148 -6.08 -5.51 -22.82
C CYS A 148 -5.38 -4.75 -21.70
N ILE A 149 -6.07 -4.60 -20.56
CA ILE A 149 -5.51 -4.09 -19.32
C ILE A 149 -5.49 -5.23 -18.32
N ILE A 150 -4.36 -5.46 -17.64
CA ILE A 150 -4.16 -6.51 -16.64
C ILE A 150 -3.80 -5.83 -15.31
N ILE A 151 -4.65 -5.99 -14.31
CA ILE A 151 -4.42 -5.47 -12.97
C ILE A 151 -3.87 -6.59 -12.10
N SER A 152 -2.72 -6.37 -11.48
CA SER A 152 -2.03 -7.38 -10.66
C SER A 152 -2.77 -7.74 -9.39
N HIS A 153 -3.26 -6.73 -8.68
CA HIS A 153 -3.87 -6.89 -7.37
C HIS A 153 -4.69 -5.65 -6.95
N SER A 154 -5.25 -5.68 -5.76
CA SER A 154 -6.29 -4.77 -5.30
C SER A 154 -5.80 -3.45 -4.67
N HIS A 155 -4.51 -3.13 -4.70
CA HIS A 155 -4.03 -1.85 -4.19
C HIS A 155 -4.15 -0.71 -5.22
N VAL A 156 -4.41 0.49 -4.72
CA VAL A 156 -4.78 1.65 -5.55
C VAL A 156 -3.68 2.10 -6.52
N ASP A 157 -2.43 1.90 -6.18
CA ASP A 157 -1.28 2.27 -7.01
C ASP A 157 -1.08 1.35 -8.24
N HIS A 158 -1.92 0.33 -8.40
CA HIS A 158 -1.94 -0.57 -9.55
C HIS A 158 -3.14 -0.38 -10.46
N PHE A 159 -4.24 0.20 -9.95
CA PHE A 159 -5.46 0.41 -10.75
C PHE A 159 -5.92 1.87 -10.84
N GLY A 160 -5.51 2.74 -9.90
CA GLY A 160 -6.08 4.07 -9.73
C GLY A 160 -5.91 5.01 -10.92
N GLY A 161 -4.90 4.78 -11.75
CA GLY A 161 -4.64 5.57 -12.95
C GLY A 161 -5.29 5.06 -14.24
N ILE A 162 -6.19 4.05 -14.19
CA ILE A 162 -6.69 3.34 -15.37
C ILE A 162 -7.27 4.26 -16.45
N ARG A 163 -8.02 5.29 -16.08
CA ARG A 163 -8.55 6.25 -17.07
C ARG A 163 -7.48 7.15 -17.69
N GLY A 164 -6.33 7.32 -17.04
CA GLY A 164 -5.19 8.06 -17.58
C GLY A 164 -4.52 7.39 -18.78
N LEU A 165 -4.81 6.11 -19.06
CA LEU A 165 -4.37 5.43 -20.27
C LEU A 165 -4.95 6.08 -21.54
N PHE A 166 -6.06 6.81 -21.42
CA PHE A 166 -6.81 7.40 -22.54
C PHE A 166 -6.70 8.92 -22.54
N PRO A 167 -6.55 9.56 -23.73
CA PRO A 167 -6.38 11.03 -23.83
C PRO A 167 -7.54 11.84 -23.27
N ASP A 168 -8.77 11.32 -23.35
CA ASP A 168 -9.98 11.98 -22.84
C ASP A 168 -10.42 11.48 -21.46
N PHE A 169 -9.57 10.68 -20.80
CA PHE A 169 -9.84 10.05 -19.49
C PHE A 169 -11.09 9.15 -19.49
N LYS A 170 -11.42 8.56 -20.63
CA LYS A 170 -12.55 7.65 -20.79
C LYS A 170 -12.08 6.31 -21.26
N LEU A 171 -12.47 5.27 -20.51
CA LEU A 171 -12.23 3.90 -20.92
C LEU A 171 -13.05 3.54 -22.17
N ASP A 172 -12.41 2.92 -23.15
CA ASP A 172 -13.13 2.22 -24.21
C ASP A 172 -13.73 0.92 -23.64
N PRO A 173 -15.07 0.79 -23.59
CA PRO A 173 -15.73 -0.36 -22.97
C PRO A 173 -15.50 -1.68 -23.73
N THR A 174 -14.89 -1.64 -24.91
CA THR A 174 -14.54 -2.84 -25.67
C THR A 174 -13.19 -3.45 -25.27
N ILE A 175 -12.37 -2.70 -24.52
CA ILE A 175 -11.08 -3.17 -24.03
C ILE A 175 -11.29 -4.06 -22.79
N PRO A 176 -10.86 -5.34 -22.83
CA PRO A 176 -10.98 -6.21 -21.68
C PRO A 176 -10.05 -5.76 -20.53
N ILE A 177 -10.58 -5.79 -19.31
CA ILE A 177 -9.84 -5.61 -18.07
C ILE A 177 -9.81 -6.94 -17.35
N LEU A 178 -8.62 -7.48 -17.10
CA LEU A 178 -8.40 -8.70 -16.33
C LEU A 178 -7.87 -8.38 -14.95
N ALA A 179 -8.41 -9.04 -13.93
CA ALA A 179 -7.94 -8.93 -12.55
C ALA A 179 -8.04 -10.30 -11.84
N PRO A 180 -7.33 -10.53 -10.72
CA PRO A 180 -7.49 -11.75 -9.93
C PRO A 180 -8.86 -11.79 -9.25
N ALA A 181 -9.40 -12.99 -9.05
CA ALA A 181 -10.66 -13.19 -8.35
C ALA A 181 -10.66 -12.54 -6.96
N GLY A 182 -11.75 -11.82 -6.65
CA GLY A 182 -11.89 -11.05 -5.41
C GLY A 182 -11.21 -9.67 -5.44
N PHE A 183 -10.66 -9.26 -6.57
CA PHE A 183 -10.06 -7.93 -6.76
C PHE A 183 -11.01 -6.81 -6.34
N THR A 184 -12.22 -6.82 -6.88
CA THR A 184 -13.16 -5.72 -6.69
C THR A 184 -13.58 -5.57 -5.23
N GLU A 185 -13.90 -6.68 -4.56
CA GLU A 185 -14.28 -6.66 -3.14
C GLU A 185 -13.13 -6.16 -2.27
N ALA A 186 -11.91 -6.65 -2.51
CA ALA A 186 -10.72 -6.22 -1.76
C ALA A 186 -10.41 -4.74 -1.99
N ALA A 187 -10.41 -4.27 -3.25
CA ALA A 187 -10.16 -2.87 -3.58
C ALA A 187 -11.16 -1.91 -2.95
N ILE A 188 -12.45 -2.26 -2.97
CA ILE A 188 -13.52 -1.43 -2.39
C ILE A 188 -13.44 -1.44 -0.86
N SER A 189 -13.37 -2.61 -0.23
CA SER A 189 -13.40 -2.71 1.23
C SER A 189 -12.24 -1.98 1.89
N GLU A 190 -11.04 -2.09 1.34
CA GLU A 190 -9.85 -1.45 1.88
C GLU A 190 -9.90 0.08 1.75
N ASN A 191 -10.37 0.61 0.64
CA ASN A 191 -10.37 2.06 0.39
C ASN A 191 -11.62 2.78 0.95
N LEU A 192 -12.69 2.08 1.29
CA LEU A 192 -13.95 2.70 1.69
C LEU A 192 -14.27 2.50 3.18
N MET A 193 -14.29 1.24 3.68
CA MET A 193 -14.84 0.93 5.01
C MET A 193 -14.07 1.60 6.16
N VAL A 194 -12.74 1.61 6.08
CA VAL A 194 -11.85 2.28 7.02
C VAL A 194 -10.93 3.29 6.30
N GLY A 195 -11.31 3.73 5.12
CA GLY A 195 -10.50 4.53 4.20
C GLY A 195 -9.95 5.81 4.83
N LYS A 196 -10.75 6.52 5.64
CA LYS A 196 -10.30 7.73 6.35
C LYS A 196 -9.15 7.44 7.33
N ALA A 197 -9.27 6.38 8.14
CA ALA A 197 -8.23 5.99 9.07
C ALA A 197 -6.98 5.47 8.35
N MET A 198 -7.15 4.67 7.30
CA MET A 198 -6.05 4.19 6.48
C MET A 198 -5.34 5.33 5.76
N GLY A 199 -6.06 6.27 5.15
CA GLY A 199 -5.48 7.45 4.50
C GLY A 199 -4.67 8.32 5.47
N ARG A 200 -5.22 8.58 6.67
CA ARG A 200 -4.50 9.30 7.73
C ARG A 200 -3.19 8.62 8.13
N ARG A 201 -3.19 7.30 8.31
CA ARG A 201 -2.01 6.51 8.64
C ARG A 201 -1.06 6.37 7.45
N ALA A 202 -1.58 6.30 6.22
CA ALA A 202 -0.78 6.31 4.99
C ALA A 202 0.08 7.58 4.88
N GLY A 203 -0.44 8.74 5.31
CA GLY A 203 0.33 9.97 5.40
C GLY A 203 1.61 9.86 6.23
N TYR A 204 1.59 9.06 7.31
CA TYR A 204 2.79 8.72 8.08
C TYR A 204 3.69 7.73 7.34
N GLN A 205 3.13 6.61 6.89
CA GLN A 205 3.89 5.53 6.24
C GLN A 205 4.63 6.01 5.00
N TYR A 206 3.97 6.82 4.17
CA TYR A 206 4.54 7.32 2.91
C TYR A 206 5.22 8.69 3.05
N GLY A 207 5.16 9.29 4.24
CA GLY A 207 5.79 10.57 4.53
C GLY A 207 5.22 11.71 3.69
N THR A 208 3.90 11.71 3.47
CA THR A 208 3.21 12.66 2.57
C THR A 208 3.51 14.11 2.90
N PHE A 209 3.58 14.46 4.19
CA PHE A 209 3.82 15.82 4.66
C PHE A 209 5.29 16.15 4.92
N LEU A 210 6.19 15.18 4.76
CA LEU A 210 7.62 15.40 4.92
C LEU A 210 8.18 16.12 3.69
N GLU A 211 9.07 17.06 3.91
CA GLU A 211 9.86 17.63 2.82
C GLU A 211 10.70 16.56 2.13
N ARG A 212 10.84 16.64 0.83
CA ARG A 212 11.69 15.77 0.01
C ARG A 212 13.13 16.29 0.08
N ASN A 213 13.88 15.84 1.06
CA ASN A 213 15.29 16.21 1.28
C ASN A 213 16.00 15.20 2.19
N ALA A 214 17.30 15.39 2.37
CA ALA A 214 18.17 14.51 3.16
C ALA A 214 17.76 14.31 4.64
N THR A 215 16.93 15.19 5.20
CA THR A 215 16.44 15.14 6.58
C THR A 215 14.95 14.81 6.67
N GLY A 216 14.28 14.66 5.55
CA GLY A 216 12.87 14.31 5.40
C GLY A 216 12.65 12.96 4.73
N ALA A 217 11.68 12.90 3.80
CA ALA A 217 11.39 11.70 3.03
C ALA A 217 12.48 11.45 1.96
N LEU A 218 12.97 10.20 1.90
CA LEU A 218 13.97 9.74 0.94
C LEU A 218 13.36 8.77 -0.07
N SER A 219 12.63 7.81 0.44
CA SER A 219 12.07 6.66 -0.26
C SER A 219 11.03 6.00 0.63
N ILE A 220 10.15 5.24 0.02
CA ILE A 220 9.25 4.32 0.73
C ILE A 220 9.74 2.86 0.66
N GLY A 221 10.92 2.62 0.06
CA GLY A 221 11.53 1.31 -0.09
C GLY A 221 11.21 0.63 -1.43
N ILE A 222 9.96 0.66 -1.87
CA ILE A 222 9.49 0.10 -3.15
C ILE A 222 9.37 1.16 -4.26
N GLY A 223 9.53 2.42 -3.91
CA GLY A 223 9.46 3.57 -4.80
C GLY A 223 9.91 4.83 -4.07
N GLN A 224 9.80 5.98 -4.71
CA GLN A 224 10.19 7.26 -4.11
C GLN A 224 9.13 7.78 -3.13
N GLY A 225 7.85 7.75 -3.51
CA GLY A 225 6.74 8.25 -2.72
C GLY A 225 5.42 8.06 -3.46
N GLN A 226 4.34 8.55 -2.88
CA GLN A 226 2.98 8.46 -3.38
C GLN A 226 2.60 9.73 -4.13
N SER A 227 1.95 9.62 -5.30
CA SER A 227 1.31 10.75 -5.97
C SER A 227 0.01 11.16 -5.24
N LEU A 228 -0.41 12.40 -5.44
CA LEU A 228 -1.61 13.00 -4.83
C LEU A 228 -2.64 13.42 -5.90
N GLY A 229 -2.71 12.69 -7.01
CA GLY A 229 -3.62 12.95 -8.11
C GLY A 229 -4.99 12.28 -7.95
N THR A 230 -5.76 12.31 -9.02
CA THR A 230 -7.12 11.75 -9.08
C THR A 230 -7.07 10.23 -9.23
N VAL A 231 -7.74 9.52 -8.32
CA VAL A 231 -7.93 8.07 -8.39
C VAL A 231 -9.18 7.74 -9.20
N SER A 232 -9.06 6.86 -10.18
CA SER A 232 -10.18 6.27 -10.92
C SER A 232 -10.35 4.78 -10.58
N PHE A 233 -11.51 4.22 -10.89
CA PHE A 233 -11.81 2.80 -10.70
C PHE A 233 -12.71 2.30 -11.83
N GLU A 234 -12.38 1.12 -12.36
CA GLU A 234 -13.20 0.41 -13.35
C GLU A 234 -13.33 -1.05 -12.95
N LEU A 235 -14.50 -1.62 -13.16
CA LEU A 235 -14.73 -3.04 -12.91
C LEU A 235 -13.97 -3.89 -13.93
N PRO A 236 -13.34 -5.01 -13.49
CA PRO A 236 -12.83 -5.99 -14.43
C PRO A 236 -13.96 -6.52 -15.33
N THR A 237 -13.64 -6.75 -16.60
CA THR A 237 -14.55 -7.46 -17.51
C THR A 237 -14.49 -8.96 -17.26
N LYS A 238 -13.33 -9.43 -16.74
CA LYS A 238 -13.11 -10.83 -16.35
C LYS A 238 -12.18 -10.90 -15.14
N GLU A 239 -12.59 -11.68 -14.13
CA GLU A 239 -11.73 -12.13 -13.05
C GLU A 239 -11.09 -13.49 -13.38
N ILE A 240 -9.79 -13.62 -13.10
CA ILE A 240 -9.05 -14.89 -13.21
C ILE A 240 -9.31 -15.68 -11.92
N THR A 241 -10.07 -16.76 -12.03
CA THR A 241 -10.56 -17.54 -10.87
C THR A 241 -9.70 -18.76 -10.54
N LYS A 242 -8.77 -19.12 -11.41
CA LYS A 242 -7.84 -20.27 -11.26
C LYS A 242 -6.57 -20.00 -12.05
N ASN A 243 -5.53 -20.78 -11.79
CA ASN A 243 -4.37 -20.81 -12.67
C ASN A 243 -4.80 -21.28 -14.06
N GLU A 244 -4.70 -20.41 -15.05
CA GLU A 244 -5.12 -20.67 -16.42
C GLU A 244 -4.23 -19.96 -17.44
N THR A 245 -4.34 -20.35 -18.71
CA THR A 245 -3.70 -19.69 -19.83
C THR A 245 -4.74 -19.02 -20.70
N LEU A 246 -4.55 -17.75 -21.00
CA LEU A 246 -5.35 -17.00 -21.98
C LEU A 246 -4.47 -16.58 -23.14
N THR A 247 -5.07 -16.43 -24.32
CA THR A 247 -4.40 -15.89 -25.51
C THR A 247 -5.06 -14.57 -25.89
N ILE A 248 -4.30 -13.48 -25.88
CA ILE A 248 -4.74 -12.15 -26.30
C ILE A 248 -3.82 -11.69 -27.42
N ASP A 249 -4.41 -11.35 -28.55
CA ASP A 249 -3.68 -10.91 -29.75
C ASP A 249 -2.46 -11.78 -30.11
N ALA A 250 -2.67 -13.11 -30.07
CA ALA A 250 -1.69 -14.14 -30.31
C ALA A 250 -0.54 -14.21 -29.27
N LEU A 251 -0.63 -13.52 -28.16
CA LEU A 251 0.26 -13.64 -27.02
C LEU A 251 -0.38 -14.51 -25.94
N GLU A 252 0.32 -15.54 -25.50
CA GLU A 252 -0.09 -16.37 -24.35
C GLU A 252 0.28 -15.70 -23.03
N LEU A 253 -0.68 -15.72 -22.10
CA LEU A 253 -0.53 -15.26 -20.72
C LEU A 253 -0.85 -16.44 -19.80
N VAL A 254 0.13 -16.89 -19.05
CA VAL A 254 -0.03 -17.98 -18.06
C VAL A 254 -0.14 -17.36 -16.69
N PHE A 255 -1.33 -17.40 -16.10
CA PHE A 255 -1.61 -16.80 -14.80
C PHE A 255 -1.37 -17.78 -13.66
N GLN A 256 -0.74 -17.28 -12.58
CA GLN A 256 -0.65 -17.93 -11.29
C GLN A 256 -1.33 -17.05 -10.26
N LEU A 257 -2.41 -17.53 -9.64
CA LEU A 257 -3.06 -16.84 -8.52
C LEU A 257 -2.26 -17.00 -7.23
N THR A 258 -2.13 -15.91 -6.50
CA THR A 258 -1.34 -15.84 -5.25
C THR A 258 -2.11 -15.13 -4.13
N PRO A 259 -3.36 -15.52 -3.84
CA PRO A 259 -4.20 -14.82 -2.87
C PRO A 259 -3.61 -14.84 -1.45
N GLY A 260 -3.77 -13.71 -0.74
CA GLY A 260 -3.30 -13.57 0.64
C GLY A 260 -1.79 -13.36 0.78
N THR A 261 -1.10 -13.05 -0.32
CA THR A 261 0.31 -12.64 -0.34
C THR A 261 0.42 -11.14 -0.08
N GLU A 262 0.83 -10.35 -1.08
CA GLU A 262 0.92 -8.90 -0.94
C GLU A 262 -0.48 -8.28 -0.77
N ALA A 263 -1.48 -8.81 -1.49
CA ALA A 263 -2.89 -8.44 -1.37
C ALA A 263 -3.78 -9.67 -1.16
N PRO A 264 -5.04 -9.48 -0.72
CA PRO A 264 -6.02 -10.57 -0.65
C PRO A 264 -6.25 -11.23 -2.01
N ALA A 265 -6.27 -10.44 -3.08
CA ALA A 265 -6.42 -10.86 -4.47
C ALA A 265 -5.19 -10.40 -5.27
N GLU A 266 -4.37 -11.34 -5.74
CA GLU A 266 -3.16 -11.06 -6.49
C GLU A 266 -2.84 -12.19 -7.47
N MET A 267 -2.15 -11.86 -8.59
CA MET A 267 -1.72 -12.82 -9.60
C MET A 267 -0.40 -12.44 -10.25
N ASN A 268 0.42 -13.46 -10.52
CA ASN A 268 1.61 -13.38 -11.36
C ASN A 268 1.27 -13.77 -12.80
N THR A 269 2.07 -13.35 -13.79
CA THR A 269 1.88 -13.68 -15.21
C THR A 269 3.19 -14.07 -15.87
N PHE A 270 3.22 -15.24 -16.51
CA PHE A 270 4.33 -15.66 -17.35
C PHE A 270 3.95 -15.51 -18.83
N LEU A 271 4.87 -14.96 -19.62
CA LEU A 271 4.76 -14.70 -21.06
C LEU A 271 5.69 -15.65 -21.80
N PRO A 272 5.22 -16.86 -22.23
CA PRO A 272 6.08 -17.91 -22.79
C PRO A 272 6.86 -17.47 -24.03
N GLN A 273 6.24 -16.72 -24.94
CA GLN A 273 6.88 -16.26 -26.18
C GLN A 273 8.03 -15.28 -25.94
N TYR A 274 8.03 -14.60 -24.77
CA TYR A 274 9.04 -13.61 -24.42
C TYR A 274 9.97 -14.10 -23.30
N GLU A 275 9.78 -15.34 -22.84
CA GLU A 275 10.52 -15.95 -21.71
C GLU A 275 10.56 -14.99 -20.51
N ALA A 276 9.46 -14.26 -20.26
CA ALA A 276 9.36 -13.18 -19.30
C ALA A 276 8.36 -13.49 -18.20
N LEU A 277 8.77 -13.31 -16.94
CA LEU A 277 7.96 -13.56 -15.76
C LEU A 277 7.66 -12.25 -15.04
N TRP A 278 6.41 -11.85 -15.04
CA TRP A 278 5.91 -10.73 -14.25
C TRP A 278 5.38 -11.19 -12.90
N MET A 279 5.98 -10.69 -11.83
CA MET A 279 5.71 -11.15 -10.46
C MET A 279 4.85 -10.17 -9.66
N ALA A 280 4.09 -9.30 -10.33
CA ALA A 280 3.23 -8.32 -9.66
C ALA A 280 4.01 -7.57 -8.54
N GLU A 281 3.57 -7.64 -7.29
CA GLU A 281 4.32 -7.13 -6.13
C GLU A 281 4.88 -8.25 -5.23
N ASN A 282 4.64 -9.52 -5.62
CA ASN A 282 5.06 -10.70 -4.84
C ASN A 282 6.58 -10.83 -4.63
N CYS A 283 7.40 -10.17 -5.45
CA CYS A 283 8.84 -10.43 -5.50
C CYS A 283 9.64 -9.16 -5.84
N THR A 284 9.43 -8.07 -5.11
CA THR A 284 10.14 -6.79 -5.27
C THR A 284 11.57 -6.83 -4.73
N CYS A 285 12.41 -5.83 -5.08
CA CYS A 285 13.82 -5.77 -4.65
C CYS A 285 13.98 -5.31 -3.19
N THR A 286 13.18 -5.86 -2.29
CA THR A 286 13.21 -5.57 -0.85
C THR A 286 12.56 -6.69 -0.04
N MET A 287 12.83 -6.74 1.26
CA MET A 287 11.94 -7.42 2.20
C MET A 287 10.61 -6.67 2.24
N HIS A 288 9.57 -7.26 1.70
CA HIS A 288 8.23 -6.67 1.75
C HIS A 288 7.63 -6.77 3.15
N ASN A 289 6.71 -5.88 3.51
CA ASN A 289 6.01 -5.98 4.78
C ASN A 289 4.92 -7.06 4.74
N LEU A 290 4.74 -7.78 5.86
CA LEU A 290 3.66 -8.75 6.06
C LEU A 290 2.42 -8.12 6.72
N TYR A 291 2.53 -6.87 7.13
CA TYR A 291 1.47 -6.01 7.61
C TYR A 291 1.82 -4.58 7.23
N THR A 292 0.94 -3.88 6.55
CA THR A 292 1.17 -2.49 6.19
C THR A 292 0.81 -1.56 7.35
N LEU A 293 1.66 -0.57 7.65
CA LEU A 293 1.47 0.33 8.80
C LEU A 293 0.23 1.20 8.68
N ARG A 294 -0.20 1.51 7.45
CA ARG A 294 -1.46 2.22 7.21
C ARG A 294 -2.70 1.43 7.69
N GLY A 295 -2.59 0.12 7.76
CA GLY A 295 -3.64 -0.81 8.13
C GLY A 295 -4.10 -1.65 6.93
N ALA A 296 -4.18 -2.95 7.13
CA ALA A 296 -4.76 -3.95 6.24
C ALA A 296 -4.84 -5.28 6.98
N GLN A 297 -5.41 -6.30 6.34
CA GLN A 297 -5.30 -7.67 6.84
C GLN A 297 -3.85 -8.16 6.83
N VAL A 298 -3.49 -8.96 7.82
CA VAL A 298 -2.14 -9.53 7.91
C VAL A 298 -1.94 -10.56 6.79
N ARG A 299 -0.88 -10.39 6.01
CA ARG A 299 -0.48 -11.23 4.89
C ARG A 299 0.00 -12.60 5.36
N ASP A 300 -0.08 -13.62 4.49
CA ASP A 300 0.34 -14.97 4.83
C ASP A 300 1.75 -15.28 4.34
N ALA A 301 2.74 -15.12 5.22
CA ALA A 301 4.15 -15.39 4.89
C ALA A 301 4.41 -16.83 4.45
N ASN A 302 3.66 -17.81 4.96
CA ASN A 302 3.81 -19.21 4.57
C ASN A 302 3.22 -19.47 3.18
N ALA A 303 2.04 -18.91 2.89
CA ALA A 303 1.44 -18.97 1.55
C ALA A 303 2.34 -18.24 0.54
N TRP A 304 2.81 -17.04 0.88
CA TRP A 304 3.71 -16.25 0.04
C TRP A 304 4.97 -17.05 -0.36
N SER A 305 5.63 -17.66 0.63
CA SER A 305 6.78 -18.54 0.37
C SER A 305 6.44 -19.71 -0.57
N LYS A 306 5.26 -20.32 -0.40
CA LYS A 306 4.83 -21.45 -1.26
C LYS A 306 4.59 -20.98 -2.69
N TYR A 307 3.92 -19.85 -2.90
CA TYR A 307 3.67 -19.33 -4.25
C TYR A 307 4.96 -18.91 -4.97
N LEU A 308 5.95 -18.37 -4.26
CA LEU A 308 7.26 -18.08 -4.84
C LEU A 308 8.01 -19.36 -5.26
N LEU A 309 7.92 -20.44 -4.46
CA LEU A 309 8.49 -21.74 -4.83
C LEU A 309 7.73 -22.39 -5.99
N GLU A 310 6.40 -22.24 -6.03
CA GLU A 310 5.57 -22.68 -7.17
C GLU A 310 5.92 -21.92 -8.43
N ALA A 311 6.05 -20.58 -8.38
CA ALA A 311 6.50 -19.76 -9.50
C ALA A 311 7.87 -20.21 -10.02
N ASN A 312 8.80 -20.51 -9.10
CA ASN A 312 10.10 -21.04 -9.45
C ASN A 312 10.00 -22.41 -10.15
N HIS A 313 9.15 -23.31 -9.65
CA HIS A 313 8.94 -24.63 -10.25
C HIS A 313 8.30 -24.52 -11.64
N LEU A 314 7.32 -23.64 -11.82
CA LEU A 314 6.59 -23.49 -13.09
C LEU A 314 7.38 -22.74 -14.15
N PHE A 315 8.15 -21.73 -13.73
CA PHE A 315 8.69 -20.71 -14.64
C PHE A 315 10.19 -20.45 -14.50
N GLY A 316 10.81 -20.83 -13.37
CA GLY A 316 12.19 -20.45 -13.01
C GLY A 316 13.24 -20.80 -14.06
N ASP A 317 13.17 -22.01 -14.65
CA ASP A 317 14.10 -22.47 -15.69
C ASP A 317 13.75 -21.93 -17.08
N ARG A 318 12.53 -21.37 -17.26
CA ARG A 318 12.01 -20.87 -18.53
C ARG A 318 12.14 -19.37 -18.69
N ALA A 319 12.17 -18.65 -17.55
CA ALA A 319 12.24 -17.20 -17.56
C ALA A 319 13.67 -16.70 -17.81
N LYS A 320 13.83 -15.79 -18.77
CA LYS A 320 15.09 -15.07 -19.04
C LYS A 320 15.09 -13.70 -18.37
N VAL A 321 13.92 -13.16 -18.05
CA VAL A 321 13.75 -11.94 -17.29
C VAL A 321 12.60 -12.11 -16.31
N LEU A 322 12.82 -11.61 -15.08
CA LEU A 322 11.81 -11.44 -14.04
C LEU A 322 11.67 -9.94 -13.76
N PHE A 323 10.46 -9.44 -13.76
CA PHE A 323 10.15 -8.04 -13.50
C PHE A 323 8.85 -7.90 -12.70
N HIS A 324 8.59 -6.73 -12.18
CA HIS A 324 7.52 -6.51 -11.20
C HIS A 324 6.93 -5.10 -11.30
N ALA A 325 5.85 -4.90 -10.57
CA ALA A 325 5.10 -3.65 -10.52
C ALA A 325 5.83 -2.52 -9.75
N HIS A 326 6.90 -2.84 -9.02
CA HIS A 326 7.81 -1.89 -8.38
C HIS A 326 9.26 -2.26 -8.66
N THR A 327 10.19 -1.31 -8.40
CA THR A 327 11.63 -1.53 -8.50
C THR A 327 12.10 -1.91 -9.92
N TRP A 328 13.15 -2.71 -10.09
CA TRP A 328 13.84 -2.98 -11.36
C TRP A 328 13.97 -4.48 -11.65
N PRO A 329 14.07 -4.90 -12.94
CA PRO A 329 14.10 -6.30 -13.34
C PRO A 329 15.33 -7.07 -12.88
N ARG A 330 15.22 -8.41 -12.95
CA ARG A 330 16.31 -9.40 -12.86
C ARG A 330 16.43 -10.11 -14.19
N TYR A 331 17.65 -10.28 -14.65
CA TYR A 331 17.96 -10.95 -15.92
C TYR A 331 18.70 -12.26 -15.67
N ALA A 332 18.35 -13.29 -16.42
CA ALA A 332 19.15 -14.50 -16.49
C ALA A 332 20.38 -14.23 -17.37
N TYR A 333 21.56 -14.54 -16.85
CA TYR A 333 22.81 -14.52 -17.61
C TYR A 333 23.15 -15.96 -18.02
N GLU A 334 23.95 -16.12 -19.06
CA GLU A 334 24.44 -17.44 -19.48
C GLU A 334 25.08 -18.16 -18.28
N ASP A 335 24.72 -19.43 -18.11
CA ASP A 335 25.19 -20.30 -17.02
C ASP A 335 24.86 -19.83 -15.57
N SER A 336 23.85 -18.93 -15.40
CA SER A 336 23.43 -18.47 -14.09
C SER A 336 22.02 -18.92 -13.71
N ASN A 337 21.81 -19.25 -12.44
CA ASN A 337 20.50 -19.52 -11.86
C ASN A 337 19.88 -18.26 -11.23
N THR A 338 20.13 -17.07 -11.81
CA THR A 338 19.78 -15.77 -11.21
C THR A 338 18.30 -15.67 -10.85
N ILE A 339 17.39 -16.06 -11.76
CA ILE A 339 15.94 -15.98 -11.53
C ILE A 339 15.52 -16.95 -10.42
N SER A 340 15.97 -18.21 -10.50
CA SER A 340 15.71 -19.22 -9.48
C SER A 340 16.27 -18.84 -8.11
N ASP A 341 17.51 -18.33 -8.05
CA ASP A 341 18.11 -17.88 -6.78
C ASP A 341 17.33 -16.70 -6.18
N TYR A 342 16.87 -15.79 -7.01
CA TYR A 342 16.06 -14.65 -6.57
C TYR A 342 14.74 -15.11 -5.96
N LEU A 343 13.95 -15.94 -6.67
CA LEU A 343 12.67 -16.47 -6.20
C LEU A 343 12.83 -17.33 -4.92
N ILE A 344 13.81 -18.24 -4.92
CA ILE A 344 14.07 -19.14 -3.77
C ILE A 344 14.55 -18.34 -2.55
N SER A 345 15.37 -17.30 -2.75
CA SER A 345 15.86 -16.47 -1.65
C SER A 345 14.73 -15.66 -1.01
N GLN A 346 13.83 -15.08 -1.80
CA GLN A 346 12.62 -14.42 -1.31
C GLN A 346 11.73 -15.42 -0.54
N ALA A 347 11.48 -16.59 -1.09
CA ALA A 347 10.70 -17.64 -0.44
C ALA A 347 11.29 -18.06 0.92
N ARG A 348 12.62 -18.25 0.97
CA ARG A 348 13.34 -18.61 2.20
C ARG A 348 13.28 -17.50 3.25
N LEU A 349 13.29 -16.24 2.84
CA LEU A 349 13.15 -15.10 3.74
C LEU A 349 11.81 -15.16 4.49
N TYR A 350 10.68 -15.22 3.74
CA TYR A 350 9.34 -15.26 4.35
C TYR A 350 9.13 -16.55 5.16
N LYS A 351 9.57 -17.68 4.65
CA LYS A 351 9.48 -18.96 5.37
C LYS A 351 10.28 -18.94 6.68
N GLY A 352 11.49 -18.39 6.64
CA GLY A 352 12.34 -18.27 7.82
C GLY A 352 11.74 -17.39 8.90
N ILE A 353 11.18 -16.23 8.51
CA ILE A 353 10.48 -15.34 9.44
C ILE A 353 9.24 -16.04 10.03
N HIS A 354 8.42 -16.64 9.18
CA HIS A 354 7.22 -17.35 9.61
C HIS A 354 7.53 -18.47 10.64
N ASP A 355 8.36 -19.42 10.25
CA ASP A 355 8.59 -20.63 11.05
C ASP A 355 9.28 -20.32 12.37
N GLN A 356 10.29 -19.44 12.36
CA GLN A 356 10.99 -19.06 13.58
C GLN A 356 10.09 -18.24 14.51
N THR A 357 9.19 -17.41 13.98
CA THR A 357 8.18 -16.72 14.80
C THR A 357 7.26 -17.73 15.48
N LEU A 358 6.73 -18.73 14.76
CA LEU A 358 5.90 -19.78 15.38
C LEU A 358 6.66 -20.61 16.43
N CYS A 359 7.93 -20.92 16.17
CA CYS A 359 8.79 -21.57 17.15
C CYS A 359 8.96 -20.72 18.41
N ALA A 360 9.12 -19.40 18.28
CA ALA A 360 9.24 -18.48 19.41
C ALA A 360 7.92 -18.39 20.19
N ILE A 361 6.78 -18.27 19.51
CA ILE A 361 5.45 -18.31 20.12
C ILE A 361 5.27 -19.55 20.97
N ASN A 362 5.60 -20.74 20.44
CA ASN A 362 5.47 -22.01 21.15
C ASN A 362 6.44 -22.14 22.35
N LYS A 363 7.46 -21.30 22.43
CA LYS A 363 8.36 -21.16 23.58
C LYS A 363 7.91 -20.12 24.60
N GLY A 364 6.76 -19.45 24.35
CA GLY A 364 6.18 -18.46 25.25
C GLY A 364 6.70 -17.04 25.10
N TYR A 365 7.44 -16.72 24.03
CA TYR A 365 7.86 -15.35 23.75
C TYR A 365 6.68 -14.47 23.29
N THR A 366 6.62 -13.25 23.80
CA THR A 366 5.59 -12.25 23.47
C THR A 366 5.87 -11.58 22.13
N ILE A 367 4.89 -10.85 21.60
CA ILE A 367 5.01 -10.09 20.35
C ILE A 367 6.19 -9.09 20.35
N ASN A 368 6.58 -8.58 21.53
CA ASN A 368 7.69 -7.64 21.67
C ASN A 368 9.07 -8.32 21.80
N GLU A 369 9.11 -9.62 21.97
CA GLU A 369 10.33 -10.42 22.17
C GLU A 369 10.68 -11.29 20.95
N VAL A 370 9.68 -11.64 20.09
CA VAL A 370 9.88 -12.61 18.99
C VAL A 370 11.00 -12.22 18.02
N GLU A 371 11.17 -10.93 17.74
CA GLU A 371 12.22 -10.44 16.83
C GLU A 371 13.62 -10.94 17.26
N GLN A 372 13.90 -10.95 18.57
CA GLN A 372 15.20 -11.33 19.11
C GLN A 372 15.48 -12.83 18.97
N GLN A 373 14.47 -13.62 18.66
CA GLN A 373 14.56 -15.08 18.50
C GLN A 373 14.76 -15.52 17.05
N ILE A 374 14.67 -14.59 16.10
CA ILE A 374 14.76 -14.89 14.67
C ILE A 374 16.17 -14.64 14.17
N HIS A 375 16.77 -15.68 13.61
CA HIS A 375 18.13 -15.66 13.10
C HIS A 375 18.14 -16.06 11.62
N LEU A 376 18.15 -15.06 10.73
CA LEU A 376 18.30 -15.29 9.31
C LEU A 376 19.78 -15.49 8.95
N PRO A 377 20.12 -16.42 8.05
CA PRO A 377 21.50 -16.65 7.64
C PRO A 377 22.06 -15.45 6.86
N LYS A 378 23.38 -15.21 6.98
CA LYS A 378 24.06 -14.14 6.27
C LYS A 378 23.86 -14.19 4.75
N SER A 379 23.81 -15.40 4.18
CA SER A 379 23.51 -15.61 2.75
C SER A 379 22.16 -15.05 2.29
N LEU A 380 21.25 -14.72 3.20
CA LEU A 380 20.02 -13.97 2.91
C LEU A 380 20.17 -12.49 3.30
N THR A 381 20.66 -12.19 4.51
CA THR A 381 20.69 -10.82 5.04
C THR A 381 21.68 -9.90 4.34
N GLU A 382 22.67 -10.44 3.64
CA GLU A 382 23.64 -9.68 2.84
C GLU A 382 23.19 -9.44 1.40
N LYS A 383 22.07 -10.06 0.95
CA LYS A 383 21.50 -9.78 -0.38
C LYS A 383 20.75 -8.46 -0.37
N TRP A 384 21.16 -7.53 -1.23
CA TRP A 384 20.57 -6.19 -1.31
C TRP A 384 19.06 -6.21 -1.56
N TYR A 385 18.57 -7.08 -2.41
CA TYR A 385 17.15 -7.24 -2.72
C TYR A 385 16.33 -7.93 -1.61
N LEU A 386 16.93 -8.29 -0.48
CA LEU A 386 16.26 -8.80 0.72
C LEU A 386 16.41 -7.85 1.91
N ARG A 387 17.01 -6.67 1.71
CA ARG A 387 17.16 -5.68 2.78
C ARG A 387 15.80 -5.10 3.19
N PRO A 388 15.67 -4.65 4.46
CA PRO A 388 14.40 -4.28 5.05
C PRO A 388 13.95 -2.86 4.67
N TYR A 389 13.89 -2.52 3.38
CA TYR A 389 13.55 -1.17 2.94
C TYR A 389 12.07 -0.83 3.08
N TYR A 390 11.18 -1.84 3.00
CA TYR A 390 9.72 -1.66 3.12
C TYR A 390 9.14 -2.36 4.34
N GLY A 391 9.38 -3.66 4.53
CA GLY A 391 9.18 -4.36 5.79
C GLY A 391 10.46 -4.38 6.62
N THR A 392 10.40 -4.85 7.87
CA THR A 392 11.56 -5.13 8.72
C THR A 392 11.40 -6.48 9.40
N LEU A 393 12.49 -7.05 9.91
CA LEU A 393 12.40 -8.30 10.67
C LEU A 393 11.48 -8.15 11.90
N SER A 394 11.60 -7.03 12.64
CA SER A 394 10.74 -6.68 13.77
C SER A 394 9.27 -6.55 13.37
N HIS A 395 9.02 -5.84 12.29
CA HIS A 395 7.69 -5.59 11.77
C HIS A 395 7.02 -6.90 11.32
N ASN A 396 7.73 -7.67 10.50
CA ASN A 396 7.22 -8.89 9.90
C ASN A 396 7.01 -10.02 10.92
N SER A 397 7.90 -10.16 11.92
CA SER A 397 7.69 -11.12 13.00
C SER A 397 6.46 -10.79 13.84
N LYS A 398 6.24 -9.50 14.13
CA LYS A 398 5.01 -9.05 14.82
C LYS A 398 3.76 -9.29 13.97
N ALA A 399 3.85 -9.13 12.65
CA ALA A 399 2.76 -9.44 11.73
C ALA A 399 2.40 -10.93 11.76
N VAL A 400 3.38 -11.82 11.70
CA VAL A 400 3.15 -13.28 11.85
C VAL A 400 2.56 -13.59 13.22
N TYR A 401 3.08 -12.99 14.30
CA TYR A 401 2.52 -13.17 15.64
C TYR A 401 1.05 -12.77 15.68
N GLN A 402 0.72 -11.57 15.19
CA GLN A 402 -0.64 -11.03 15.13
C GLN A 402 -1.60 -11.94 14.35
N LYS A 403 -1.14 -12.51 13.23
CA LYS A 403 -1.97 -13.41 12.42
C LYS A 403 -2.44 -14.64 13.18
N TYR A 404 -1.60 -15.20 14.06
CA TYR A 404 -1.90 -16.44 14.78
C TYR A 404 -2.46 -16.22 16.19
N MET A 405 -2.02 -15.17 16.90
CA MET A 405 -2.33 -14.94 18.31
C MET A 405 -3.26 -13.76 18.56
N GLY A 406 -3.42 -12.86 17.58
CA GLY A 406 -4.22 -11.65 17.75
C GLY A 406 -3.55 -10.61 18.64
N TRP A 407 -4.36 -9.68 19.17
CA TRP A 407 -3.89 -8.52 19.93
C TRP A 407 -3.50 -8.82 21.38
N TYR A 408 -4.06 -9.88 21.98
CA TYR A 408 -3.88 -10.21 23.39
C TYR A 408 -2.60 -11.01 23.63
N ASP A 409 -1.74 -10.51 24.52
CA ASP A 409 -0.45 -11.11 24.84
C ASP A 409 -0.49 -12.21 25.93
N SER A 410 -1.69 -12.60 26.37
CA SER A 410 -1.96 -13.58 27.42
C SER A 410 -1.54 -13.15 28.85
N ASN A 411 -1.08 -11.89 29.04
CA ASN A 411 -0.87 -11.34 30.38
C ASN A 411 -2.18 -10.71 30.88
N PRO A 412 -2.81 -11.23 31.96
CA PRO A 412 -4.09 -10.70 32.45
C PRO A 412 -4.06 -9.21 32.81
N VAL A 413 -2.89 -8.65 33.10
CA VAL A 413 -2.72 -7.21 33.40
C VAL A 413 -3.05 -6.34 32.17
N ASN A 414 -2.82 -6.87 30.96
CA ASN A 414 -3.03 -6.17 29.69
C ASN A 414 -4.38 -6.51 29.04
N LEU A 415 -5.26 -7.28 29.72
CA LEU A 415 -6.55 -7.68 29.16
C LEU A 415 -7.51 -6.50 29.00
N ASP A 416 -7.54 -5.60 29.98
CA ASP A 416 -8.38 -4.40 30.01
C ASP A 416 -7.53 -3.20 30.47
N PRO A 417 -6.72 -2.63 29.54
CA PRO A 417 -5.83 -1.53 29.87
C PRO A 417 -6.62 -0.22 30.07
N LEU A 418 -6.07 0.68 30.88
CA LEU A 418 -6.62 2.01 31.00
C LEU A 418 -6.58 2.78 29.68
N PRO A 419 -7.51 3.74 29.46
CA PRO A 419 -7.41 4.67 28.34
C PRO A 419 -6.05 5.38 28.32
N PRO A 420 -5.47 5.68 27.13
CA PRO A 420 -4.09 6.17 27.00
C PRO A 420 -3.76 7.41 27.85
N ILE A 421 -4.69 8.35 27.96
CA ILE A 421 -4.48 9.59 28.77
C ILE A 421 -4.38 9.23 30.25
N GLU A 422 -5.32 8.44 30.77
CA GLU A 422 -5.37 8.04 32.16
C GLU A 422 -4.15 7.19 32.53
N GLU A 423 -3.77 6.25 31.67
CA GLU A 423 -2.57 5.43 31.85
C GLU A 423 -1.32 6.32 31.94
N ALA A 424 -1.17 7.26 31.00
CA ALA A 424 -0.05 8.19 30.95
C ALA A 424 0.04 9.07 32.20
N GLN A 425 -1.08 9.61 32.67
CA GLN A 425 -1.13 10.40 33.91
C GLN A 425 -0.66 9.60 35.14
N ASN A 426 -1.08 8.34 35.24
CA ASN A 426 -0.64 7.45 36.30
C ASN A 426 0.87 7.16 36.20
N PHE A 427 1.40 6.83 35.04
CA PHE A 427 2.83 6.58 34.83
C PHE A 427 3.65 7.83 35.22
N VAL A 428 3.28 9.01 34.72
CA VAL A 428 3.99 10.27 35.04
C VAL A 428 4.02 10.51 36.52
N ARG A 429 2.90 10.32 37.25
CA ARG A 429 2.82 10.45 38.71
C ARG A 429 3.74 9.46 39.42
N TYR A 430 3.69 8.17 39.04
CA TYR A 430 4.52 7.12 39.67
C TYR A 430 6.01 7.27 39.35
N MET A 431 6.37 7.85 38.24
CA MET A 431 7.75 8.12 37.84
C MET A 431 8.32 9.43 38.48
N GLY A 432 7.62 10.04 39.42
CA GLY A 432 8.09 11.23 40.15
C GLY A 432 7.80 12.55 39.42
N GLY A 433 6.89 12.56 38.45
CA GLY A 433 6.45 13.75 37.71
C GLY A 433 7.26 14.04 36.46
N ALA A 434 6.75 14.95 35.63
CA ALA A 434 7.33 15.29 34.34
C ALA A 434 8.79 15.77 34.43
N ALA A 435 9.13 16.59 35.44
CA ALA A 435 10.50 17.10 35.59
C ALA A 435 11.53 15.98 35.80
N ASN A 436 11.23 15.01 36.69
CA ASN A 436 12.11 13.86 36.93
C ASN A 436 12.28 12.98 35.68
N ILE A 437 11.19 12.77 34.90
CA ILE A 437 11.25 12.01 33.64
C ILE A 437 12.13 12.73 32.63
N LEU A 438 11.97 14.05 32.47
CA LEU A 438 12.73 14.84 31.50
C LEU A 438 14.22 14.89 31.81
N GLU A 439 14.60 15.01 33.08
CA GLU A 439 15.99 14.96 33.51
C GLU A 439 16.64 13.63 33.16
N ASN A 440 16.01 12.51 33.48
CA ASN A 440 16.50 11.17 33.13
C ASN A 440 16.50 10.92 31.62
N ALA A 441 15.45 11.35 30.90
CA ALA A 441 15.34 11.19 29.46
C ALA A 441 16.40 11.99 28.70
N ALA A 442 16.80 13.16 29.20
CA ALA A 442 17.90 13.95 28.63
C ALA A 442 19.23 13.20 28.71
N ILE A 443 19.52 12.53 29.83
CA ILE A 443 20.70 11.65 29.98
C ILE A 443 20.63 10.47 29.01
N ASP A 444 19.49 9.80 28.93
CA ASP A 444 19.27 8.65 28.04
C ASP A 444 19.35 9.06 26.57
N TYR A 445 18.94 10.26 26.21
CA TYR A 445 19.09 10.81 24.85
C TYR A 445 20.57 10.95 24.46
N GLN A 446 21.41 11.49 25.35
CA GLN A 446 22.85 11.60 25.12
C GLN A 446 23.53 10.23 24.95
N ASN A 447 22.98 9.19 25.58
CA ASN A 447 23.43 7.81 25.49
C ASN A 447 22.83 7.03 24.30
N GLY A 448 22.03 7.66 23.42
CA GLY A 448 21.46 7.04 22.22
C GLY A 448 20.27 6.13 22.47
N LYS A 449 19.65 6.14 23.66
CA LYS A 449 18.48 5.31 23.99
C LYS A 449 17.18 5.89 23.44
N TYR A 450 17.15 6.27 22.17
CA TYR A 450 16.05 7.05 21.59
C TYR A 450 14.68 6.38 21.67
N ARG A 451 14.59 5.05 21.53
CA ARG A 451 13.30 4.32 21.66
C ARG A 451 12.70 4.51 23.05
N TRP A 452 13.54 4.47 24.09
CA TRP A 452 13.09 4.69 25.47
C TRP A 452 12.74 6.15 25.72
N VAL A 453 13.58 7.07 25.27
CA VAL A 453 13.30 8.51 25.36
C VAL A 453 11.98 8.88 24.70
N ALA A 454 11.73 8.42 23.48
CA ALA A 454 10.46 8.64 22.80
C ALA A 454 9.28 8.09 23.61
N LYS A 455 9.40 6.88 24.19
CA LYS A 455 8.34 6.26 25.00
C LYS A 455 8.00 7.09 26.23
N VAL A 456 9.00 7.47 27.05
CA VAL A 456 8.73 8.16 28.32
C VAL A 456 8.33 9.62 28.13
N THR A 457 8.85 10.31 27.12
CA THR A 457 8.45 11.68 26.80
C THR A 457 7.06 11.74 26.18
N ASN A 458 6.67 10.73 25.39
CA ASN A 458 5.31 10.62 24.87
C ASN A 458 4.27 10.40 25.99
N LEU A 459 4.60 9.69 27.07
CA LEU A 459 3.74 9.62 28.25
C LEU A 459 3.47 11.00 28.84
N ILE A 460 4.47 11.89 28.87
CA ILE A 460 4.26 13.28 29.34
C ILE A 460 3.34 14.02 28.36
N VAL A 461 3.54 13.88 27.05
CA VAL A 461 2.70 14.53 26.02
C VAL A 461 1.25 14.09 26.15
N PHE A 462 0.99 12.79 26.39
CA PHE A 462 -0.38 12.29 26.61
C PHE A 462 -0.97 12.76 27.94
N SER A 463 -0.15 12.90 28.98
CA SER A 463 -0.57 13.42 30.29
C SER A 463 -0.84 14.94 30.29
N ASP A 464 -0.02 15.69 29.52
CA ASP A 464 -0.06 17.16 29.40
C ASP A 464 0.45 17.56 28.00
N PRO A 465 -0.44 17.71 27.00
CA PRO A 465 -0.06 18.09 25.63
C PRO A 465 0.60 19.48 25.53
N SER A 466 0.44 20.33 26.55
CA SER A 466 1.03 21.66 26.59
C SER A 466 2.53 21.67 26.96
N ASN A 467 3.08 20.55 27.43
CA ASN A 467 4.46 20.45 27.88
C ASN A 467 5.45 20.50 26.71
N GLN A 468 5.95 21.70 26.42
CA GLN A 468 6.82 21.96 25.26
C GLN A 468 8.18 21.25 25.35
N GLU A 469 8.72 21.04 26.55
CA GLU A 469 9.99 20.36 26.75
C GLU A 469 9.87 18.88 26.41
N ALA A 470 8.79 18.22 26.84
CA ALA A 470 8.49 16.84 26.50
C ALA A 470 8.27 16.66 24.99
N ARG A 471 7.48 17.56 24.38
CA ARG A 471 7.26 17.57 22.90
C ARG A 471 8.58 17.70 22.14
N LEU A 472 9.44 18.63 22.55
CA LEU A 472 10.73 18.85 21.91
C LEU A 472 11.67 17.64 22.06
N LEU A 473 11.76 17.03 23.24
CA LEU A 473 12.64 15.89 23.48
C LEU A 473 12.12 14.63 22.77
N CYS A 474 10.81 14.40 22.76
CA CYS A 474 10.16 13.33 21.99
C CYS A 474 10.44 13.50 20.48
N LYS A 475 10.20 14.68 19.92
CA LYS A 475 10.54 15.04 18.54
C LYS A 475 12.00 14.73 18.21
N LYS A 476 12.94 15.14 19.06
CA LYS A 476 14.37 14.88 18.86
C LYS A 476 14.67 13.39 18.82
N ALA A 477 14.09 12.60 19.73
CA ALA A 477 14.28 11.16 19.79
C ALA A 477 13.72 10.46 18.54
N LEU A 478 12.50 10.81 18.11
CA LEU A 478 11.90 10.30 16.87
C LEU A 478 12.74 10.67 15.65
N THR A 479 13.27 11.88 15.58
CA THR A 479 14.15 12.30 14.47
C THR A 479 15.39 11.41 14.36
N GLN A 480 16.04 11.09 15.50
CA GLN A 480 17.21 10.20 15.49
C GLN A 480 16.84 8.77 15.08
N LEU A 481 15.68 8.27 15.51
CA LEU A 481 15.17 6.97 15.08
C LEU A 481 14.92 6.94 13.56
N GLY A 482 14.32 7.99 13.00
CA GLY A 482 14.12 8.15 11.57
C GLY A 482 15.43 8.16 10.76
N TYR A 483 16.47 8.84 11.27
CA TYR A 483 17.78 8.88 10.63
C TYR A 483 18.54 7.55 10.64
N GLN A 484 18.25 6.70 11.64
CA GLN A 484 18.84 5.36 11.76
C GLN A 484 18.05 4.28 10.99
N ALA A 485 16.80 4.55 10.61
CA ALA A 485 15.92 3.56 10.01
C ALA A 485 16.41 3.15 8.62
N GLU A 486 16.61 1.85 8.40
CA GLU A 486 16.89 1.26 7.10
C GLU A 486 15.60 1.10 6.27
N SER A 487 14.44 0.98 6.92
CA SER A 487 13.14 0.98 6.26
C SER A 487 12.68 2.40 5.95
N GLY A 488 12.32 2.67 4.70
CA GLY A 488 11.78 3.95 4.27
C GLY A 488 10.48 4.29 4.99
N THR A 489 9.59 3.30 5.15
CA THR A 489 8.33 3.49 5.86
C THR A 489 8.53 3.78 7.35
N TRP A 490 9.45 3.09 8.02
CA TRP A 490 9.76 3.38 9.43
C TRP A 490 10.39 4.76 9.61
N ARG A 491 11.29 5.16 8.68
CA ARG A 491 11.82 6.51 8.66
C ARG A 491 10.71 7.55 8.58
N ASN A 492 9.79 7.35 7.65
CA ASN A 492 8.67 8.24 7.43
C ASN A 492 7.73 8.32 8.65
N GLU A 493 7.41 7.18 9.28
CA GLU A 493 6.62 7.12 10.51
C GLU A 493 7.25 7.96 11.63
N TYR A 494 8.53 7.74 11.92
CA TYR A 494 9.22 8.49 12.96
C TYR A 494 9.30 9.99 12.67
N LEU A 495 9.63 10.36 11.42
CA LEU A 495 9.77 11.77 11.05
C LEU A 495 8.41 12.48 10.96
N SER A 496 7.34 11.80 10.53
CA SER A 496 5.98 12.35 10.54
C SER A 496 5.50 12.61 11.97
N GLY A 497 5.72 11.68 12.89
CA GLY A 497 5.45 11.90 14.31
C GLY A 497 6.24 13.07 14.90
N ALA A 498 7.52 13.21 14.52
CA ALA A 498 8.35 14.35 14.91
C ALA A 498 7.82 15.68 14.34
N LEU A 499 7.32 15.68 13.11
CA LEU A 499 6.74 16.85 12.45
C LEU A 499 5.45 17.29 13.15
N GLU A 500 4.55 16.36 13.46
CA GLU A 500 3.27 16.66 14.11
C GLU A 500 3.45 17.13 15.56
N LEU A 501 4.41 16.59 16.29
CA LEU A 501 4.76 17.13 17.62
C LEU A 501 5.19 18.60 17.56
N ALA A 502 5.75 19.05 16.45
CA ALA A 502 6.16 20.44 16.29
C ALA A 502 5.03 21.36 15.83
N ASN A 503 4.21 20.89 14.89
CA ASN A 503 3.29 21.73 14.10
C ASN A 503 1.81 21.38 14.30
N GLY A 504 1.49 20.28 15.00
CA GLY A 504 0.16 19.66 14.98
C GLY A 504 -0.12 18.86 13.72
N ALA A 505 -1.23 18.12 13.69
CA ALA A 505 -1.68 17.38 12.53
C ALA A 505 -2.02 18.33 11.36
N SER A 506 -1.71 17.92 10.14
CA SER A 506 -2.11 18.67 8.94
C SER A 506 -3.63 18.68 8.83
N LYS A 507 -4.20 19.83 8.48
CA LYS A 507 -5.63 20.03 8.27
C LYS A 507 -6.03 20.06 6.80
N ASP A 508 -5.17 19.61 5.91
CA ASP A 508 -5.47 19.55 4.48
C ASP A 508 -6.32 18.29 4.17
N PRO A 509 -7.63 18.44 3.87
CA PRO A 509 -8.53 17.32 3.62
C PRO A 509 -8.13 16.47 2.42
N ASP A 510 -7.56 17.08 1.39
CA ASP A 510 -7.21 16.41 0.14
C ASP A 510 -6.03 15.45 0.31
N SER A 511 -5.30 15.55 1.41
CA SER A 511 -4.10 14.75 1.68
C SER A 511 -4.38 13.35 2.19
N TYR A 512 -5.63 13.00 2.51
CA TYR A 512 -6.02 11.74 3.16
C TYR A 512 -7.09 10.95 2.40
N ALA A 513 -7.61 11.47 1.29
CA ALA A 513 -8.73 10.86 0.60
C ALA A 513 -8.27 9.81 -0.43
N ASN A 514 -8.37 8.52 -0.08
CA ASN A 514 -8.26 7.41 -1.03
C ASN A 514 -9.63 6.98 -1.58
N SER A 515 -10.75 7.45 -1.02
CA SER A 515 -12.10 7.11 -1.50
C SER A 515 -12.50 8.04 -2.63
N SER A 516 -12.36 7.57 -3.86
CA SER A 516 -12.91 8.28 -5.02
C SER A 516 -14.42 8.04 -5.15
N GLN A 517 -15.12 9.01 -5.74
CA GLN A 517 -16.52 8.86 -6.14
C GLN A 517 -16.72 7.64 -7.05
N ASP A 518 -15.71 7.30 -7.82
CA ASP A 518 -15.71 6.13 -8.70
C ASP A 518 -15.80 4.83 -7.92
N ILE A 519 -15.02 4.65 -6.86
CA ILE A 519 -15.08 3.45 -6.00
C ILE A 519 -16.50 3.29 -5.43
N ILE A 520 -17.09 4.39 -4.92
CA ILE A 520 -18.45 4.38 -4.37
C ILE A 520 -19.49 3.99 -5.43
N SER A 521 -19.33 4.46 -6.67
CA SER A 521 -20.28 4.17 -7.76
C SER A 521 -20.31 2.69 -8.17
N HIS A 522 -19.26 1.94 -7.83
CA HIS A 522 -19.11 0.53 -8.19
C HIS A 522 -19.43 -0.46 -7.04
N LEU A 523 -19.95 0.03 -5.90
CA LEU A 523 -20.43 -0.85 -4.81
C LEU A 523 -21.52 -1.81 -5.31
N THR A 524 -21.47 -3.09 -4.92
CA THR A 524 -22.66 -3.95 -5.03
C THR A 524 -23.76 -3.48 -4.08
N GLY A 525 -24.96 -3.99 -4.22
CA GLY A 525 -26.06 -3.72 -3.26
C GLY A 525 -25.66 -4.06 -1.83
N GLU A 526 -25.01 -5.19 -1.63
CA GLU A 526 -24.52 -5.62 -0.32
C GLU A 526 -23.41 -4.70 0.22
N MET A 527 -22.41 -4.35 -0.59
CA MET A 527 -21.36 -3.42 -0.20
C MET A 527 -21.91 -2.02 0.13
N LEU A 528 -22.88 -1.54 -0.65
CA LEU A 528 -23.56 -0.27 -0.38
C LEU A 528 -24.26 -0.29 0.97
N LEU A 529 -25.00 -1.36 1.29
CA LEU A 529 -25.68 -1.49 2.57
C LEU A 529 -24.70 -1.60 3.73
N ASN A 530 -23.59 -2.32 3.56
CA ASN A 530 -22.50 -2.34 4.54
C ASN A 530 -21.90 -0.94 4.77
N TYR A 531 -21.68 -0.19 3.70
CA TYR A 531 -21.21 1.20 3.83
C TYR A 531 -22.22 2.09 4.55
N LEU A 532 -23.49 2.01 4.18
CA LEU A 532 -24.56 2.77 4.83
C LEU A 532 -24.70 2.43 6.32
N SER A 533 -24.46 1.18 6.71
CA SER A 533 -24.47 0.76 8.13
C SER A 533 -23.49 1.54 8.99
N LEU A 534 -22.37 2.02 8.41
CA LEU A 534 -21.37 2.82 9.12
C LEU A 534 -21.82 4.28 9.33
N LEU A 535 -22.86 4.72 8.64
CA LEU A 535 -23.38 6.09 8.68
C LEU A 535 -24.61 6.22 9.58
N THR A 536 -25.06 5.13 10.23
CA THR A 536 -26.21 5.16 11.14
C THR A 536 -25.90 5.89 12.44
N ILE A 537 -26.89 6.62 12.95
CA ILE A 537 -26.83 7.27 14.28
C ILE A 537 -27.76 6.58 15.25
N SER A 538 -27.42 6.60 16.53
CA SER A 538 -28.28 6.02 17.57
C SER A 538 -29.51 6.88 17.81
N THR A 539 -30.71 6.31 17.63
CA THR A 539 -32.01 6.93 17.90
C THR A 539 -32.95 5.89 18.49
N GLU A 540 -34.09 6.32 19.05
CA GLU A 540 -35.13 5.38 19.54
C GLU A 540 -35.99 4.76 18.42
N LYS A 541 -35.67 5.05 17.14
CA LYS A 541 -36.47 4.58 16.00
C LYS A 541 -36.21 3.12 15.68
N GLN A 542 -37.28 2.50 15.13
CA GLN A 542 -37.23 1.17 14.53
C GLN A 542 -37.89 1.27 13.16
N LEU A 543 -37.17 0.94 12.11
CA LEU A 543 -37.63 1.04 10.73
C LEU A 543 -37.37 -0.28 10.01
N SER A 544 -38.31 -0.68 9.16
CA SER A 544 -38.20 -1.88 8.35
C SER A 544 -38.71 -1.62 6.94
N GLY A 545 -38.05 -2.17 5.93
CA GLY A 545 -38.45 -1.95 4.55
C GLY A 545 -37.67 -2.83 3.56
N VAL A 546 -38.09 -2.81 2.32
CA VAL A 546 -37.48 -3.59 1.24
C VAL A 546 -36.97 -2.66 0.16
N VAL A 547 -35.77 -2.90 -0.31
CA VAL A 547 -35.17 -2.16 -1.43
C VAL A 547 -34.84 -3.10 -2.59
N LEU A 548 -35.07 -2.63 -3.82
CA LEU A 548 -34.69 -3.33 -5.06
C LEU A 548 -33.69 -2.50 -5.83
N PHE A 549 -32.57 -3.13 -6.21
CA PHE A 549 -31.54 -2.53 -7.04
C PHE A 549 -31.53 -3.18 -8.42
N GLU A 550 -31.83 -2.41 -9.46
CA GLU A 550 -31.90 -2.90 -10.85
C GLU A 550 -30.51 -3.07 -11.50
N ASP A 551 -29.51 -2.45 -10.92
CA ASP A 551 -28.14 -2.35 -11.46
C ASP A 551 -27.10 -3.05 -10.59
N ASP A 552 -27.49 -4.01 -9.77
CA ASP A 552 -26.55 -4.83 -9.01
C ASP A 552 -25.73 -5.75 -9.91
N TRP A 553 -24.59 -6.22 -9.45
CA TRP A 553 -23.69 -7.01 -10.28
C TRP A 553 -22.97 -8.09 -9.46
N THR A 554 -22.45 -9.07 -10.19
CA THR A 554 -21.65 -10.17 -9.67
C THR A 554 -20.66 -10.66 -10.74
N PHE A 555 -19.74 -11.55 -10.36
CA PHE A 555 -18.97 -12.34 -11.30
C PHE A 555 -19.41 -13.80 -11.26
N GLU A 556 -19.94 -14.31 -12.38
CA GLU A 556 -20.22 -15.73 -12.57
C GLU A 556 -19.16 -16.37 -13.45
N GLU A 557 -18.49 -17.39 -12.94
CA GLU A 557 -17.33 -18.02 -13.60
C GLU A 557 -16.24 -17.01 -14.03
N GLY A 558 -16.08 -15.92 -13.25
CA GLY A 558 -15.16 -14.83 -13.50
C GLY A 558 -15.64 -13.78 -14.52
N MET A 559 -16.83 -13.91 -15.08
CA MET A 559 -17.39 -12.93 -16.02
C MET A 559 -18.36 -11.99 -15.32
N TYR A 560 -18.23 -10.69 -15.57
CA TYR A 560 -19.13 -9.67 -15.06
C TYR A 560 -20.58 -9.91 -15.53
N GLN A 561 -21.51 -9.85 -14.61
CA GLN A 561 -22.94 -9.96 -14.89
C GLN A 561 -23.73 -8.95 -14.05
N GLN A 562 -24.70 -8.28 -14.68
CA GLN A 562 -25.63 -7.37 -14.01
C GLN A 562 -26.95 -8.10 -13.73
N TYR A 563 -27.51 -7.88 -12.53
CA TYR A 563 -28.77 -8.49 -12.13
C TYR A 563 -29.59 -7.54 -11.23
N THR A 564 -30.84 -7.89 -10.98
CA THR A 564 -31.68 -7.19 -9.99
C THR A 564 -31.57 -7.89 -8.64
N SER A 565 -31.13 -7.17 -7.63
CA SER A 565 -31.10 -7.64 -6.24
C SER A 565 -32.22 -7.06 -5.41
N CYS A 566 -32.57 -7.77 -4.34
CA CYS A 566 -33.59 -7.36 -3.41
C CYS A 566 -33.13 -7.62 -1.98
N TYR A 567 -33.20 -6.60 -1.12
CA TYR A 567 -32.78 -6.69 0.28
C TYR A 567 -33.88 -6.21 1.21
N HIS A 568 -34.10 -6.94 2.30
CA HIS A 568 -34.84 -6.46 3.43
C HIS A 568 -33.90 -5.72 4.38
N LEU A 569 -34.24 -4.50 4.75
CA LEU A 569 -33.54 -3.65 5.69
C LEU A 569 -34.30 -3.60 7.01
N ASP A 570 -33.57 -3.66 8.10
CA ASP A 570 -34.09 -3.51 9.45
C ASP A 570 -33.14 -2.60 10.26
N TYR A 571 -33.64 -1.42 10.61
CA TYR A 571 -32.89 -0.46 11.46
C TYR A 571 -33.49 -0.50 12.87
N TRP A 572 -32.67 -0.79 13.84
CA TRP A 572 -33.01 -0.84 15.25
C TRP A 572 -32.04 -0.04 16.10
N GLN A 573 -32.46 1.14 16.53
CA GLN A 573 -31.75 1.98 17.52
C GLN A 573 -30.24 2.23 17.24
N GLY A 574 -29.88 2.46 15.99
CA GLY A 574 -28.50 2.71 15.57
C GLY A 574 -27.84 1.54 14.84
N ILE A 575 -28.50 0.41 14.73
CA ILE A 575 -27.99 -0.79 14.06
C ILE A 575 -28.82 -1.03 12.80
N LEU A 576 -28.18 -0.99 11.64
CA LEU A 576 -28.77 -1.40 10.38
C LEU A 576 -28.35 -2.85 10.08
N THR A 577 -29.34 -3.72 9.95
CA THR A 577 -29.16 -5.09 9.46
C THR A 577 -29.90 -5.26 8.15
N TYR A 578 -29.45 -6.18 7.33
CA TYR A 578 -30.11 -6.50 6.07
C TYR A 578 -29.86 -7.97 5.68
N TYR A 579 -30.71 -8.49 4.82
CA TYR A 579 -30.55 -9.82 4.22
C TYR A 579 -31.17 -9.85 2.81
N PRO A 580 -30.61 -10.66 1.88
CA PRO A 580 -31.19 -10.83 0.56
C PRO A 580 -32.55 -11.51 0.61
N VAL A 581 -33.49 -11.01 -0.17
CA VAL A 581 -34.85 -11.58 -0.30
C VAL A 581 -35.01 -12.14 -1.69
N HIS A 582 -35.49 -13.38 -1.80
CA HIS A 582 -35.85 -13.96 -3.09
C HIS A 582 -37.05 -13.22 -3.67
N SER A 583 -36.99 -12.72 -4.88
CA SER A 583 -38.05 -11.97 -5.57
C SER A 583 -39.40 -12.73 -5.61
N SER A 584 -39.39 -14.09 -5.55
CA SER A 584 -40.57 -14.93 -5.49
C SER A 584 -41.32 -14.87 -4.15
N HIS A 585 -40.70 -14.44 -3.07
CA HIS A 585 -41.30 -14.33 -1.73
C HIS A 585 -41.87 -12.94 -1.46
N TRP A 586 -41.54 -11.99 -2.32
CA TRP A 586 -42.03 -10.63 -2.18
C TRP A 586 -43.25 -10.40 -3.04
N LYS A 587 -44.45 -10.64 -2.50
CA LYS A 587 -45.71 -10.63 -3.27
C LYS A 587 -46.68 -9.51 -2.91
N ASN A 588 -46.52 -8.77 -1.81
CA ASN A 588 -47.60 -7.91 -1.34
C ASN A 588 -47.24 -6.51 -0.80
N ASP A 589 -45.96 -6.14 -0.70
CA ASP A 589 -45.60 -4.82 -0.15
C ASP A 589 -44.94 -3.92 -1.22
N THR A 590 -45.36 -2.65 -1.24
CA THR A 590 -44.66 -1.64 -2.07
C THR A 590 -43.23 -1.50 -1.52
N PRO A 591 -42.19 -1.62 -2.36
CA PRO A 591 -40.81 -1.42 -1.89
C PRO A 591 -40.61 -0.01 -1.36
N LEU A 592 -39.77 0.11 -0.33
CA LEU A 592 -39.29 1.36 0.18
C LEU A 592 -38.53 2.16 -0.93
N PHE A 593 -37.82 1.42 -1.77
CA PHE A 593 -37.11 1.97 -2.93
C PHE A 593 -37.00 0.91 -4.05
N HIS A 594 -37.13 1.37 -5.30
CA HIS A 594 -36.90 0.56 -6.49
C HIS A 594 -36.19 1.40 -7.54
N GLY A 595 -34.97 1.00 -7.94
CA GLY A 595 -34.16 1.72 -8.92
C GLY A 595 -32.67 1.40 -8.82
N LYS A 596 -31.85 2.35 -9.23
CA LYS A 596 -30.39 2.21 -9.22
C LYS A 596 -29.80 2.47 -7.83
N ARG A 597 -28.75 1.74 -7.46
CA ARG A 597 -28.04 1.82 -6.17
C ARG A 597 -27.60 3.25 -5.82
N MET A 598 -26.96 3.96 -6.77
CA MET A 598 -26.51 5.33 -6.53
C MET A 598 -27.68 6.32 -6.37
N ALA A 599 -28.81 6.08 -7.05
CA ALA A 599 -30.01 6.89 -6.83
C ALA A 599 -30.61 6.65 -5.43
N PHE A 600 -30.57 5.41 -4.94
CA PHE A 600 -30.96 5.11 -3.56
C PHE A 600 -30.09 5.87 -2.55
N MET A 601 -28.75 5.80 -2.71
CA MET A 601 -27.83 6.50 -1.82
C MET A 601 -28.05 8.03 -1.83
N ASP A 602 -28.21 8.64 -3.00
CA ASP A 602 -28.46 10.08 -3.10
C ASP A 602 -29.80 10.48 -2.46
N GLN A 603 -30.86 9.71 -2.73
CA GLN A 603 -32.17 9.95 -2.14
C GLN A 603 -32.23 9.63 -0.65
N LEU A 604 -31.41 8.72 -0.15
CA LEU A 604 -31.34 8.44 1.28
C LEU A 604 -30.55 9.52 2.03
N LEU A 605 -29.42 9.94 1.50
CA LEU A 605 -28.46 10.77 2.23
C LEU A 605 -28.58 12.27 1.94
N ASN A 606 -28.93 12.68 0.71
CA ASN A 606 -28.85 14.07 0.27
C ASN A 606 -30.22 14.70 -0.05
N LYS A 607 -31.09 13.97 -0.75
CA LYS A 607 -32.38 14.49 -1.27
C LYS A 607 -33.51 13.50 -1.01
N PRO A 608 -33.94 13.32 0.24
CA PRO A 608 -34.91 12.30 0.58
C PRO A 608 -36.22 12.47 -0.15
N ILE A 609 -36.70 11.39 -0.76
CA ILE A 609 -38.08 11.27 -1.21
C ILE A 609 -38.98 10.95 -0.01
N LYS A 610 -40.27 11.14 -0.14
CA LYS A 610 -41.25 10.98 0.95
C LYS A 610 -41.14 9.61 1.65
N GLU A 611 -40.94 8.56 0.89
CA GLU A 611 -40.79 7.19 1.37
C GLU A 611 -39.52 6.97 2.19
N LEU A 612 -38.49 7.78 1.96
CA LEU A 612 -37.17 7.71 2.62
C LEU A 612 -36.96 8.76 3.71
N GLU A 613 -37.90 9.69 3.94
CA GLU A 613 -37.75 10.78 4.95
C GLU A 613 -37.47 10.24 6.36
N GLU A 614 -38.16 9.20 6.79
CA GLU A 614 -37.92 8.57 8.10
C GLU A 614 -36.54 7.89 8.16
N TRP A 615 -36.15 7.23 7.10
CA TRP A 615 -34.85 6.59 6.99
C TRP A 615 -33.72 7.62 6.93
N HIS A 616 -33.86 8.70 6.17
CA HIS A 616 -32.89 9.78 6.14
C HIS A 616 -32.52 10.30 7.53
N SER A 617 -33.48 10.36 8.44
CA SER A 617 -33.29 10.90 9.79
C SER A 617 -32.47 10.01 10.73
N VAL A 618 -32.14 8.79 10.32
CA VAL A 618 -31.30 7.85 11.10
C VAL A 618 -29.90 7.67 10.51
N PHE A 619 -29.56 8.47 9.49
CA PHE A 619 -28.22 8.51 8.91
C PHE A 619 -27.61 9.90 9.11
N GLU A 620 -26.32 9.93 9.37
CA GLU A 620 -25.51 11.14 9.38
C GLU A 620 -24.33 10.95 8.46
N ILE A 621 -24.20 11.85 7.47
CA ILE A 621 -22.98 11.92 6.69
C ILE A 621 -21.93 12.49 7.61
N ASN A 622 -21.16 11.64 8.25
CA ASN A 622 -20.10 12.02 9.15
C ASN A 622 -19.08 12.85 8.39
N THR A 623 -19.18 14.18 8.54
CA THR A 623 -18.11 15.13 8.25
C THR A 623 -17.04 15.10 9.34
N VAL A 624 -16.90 13.98 10.07
CA VAL A 624 -15.87 13.83 11.11
C VAL A 624 -14.53 14.12 10.45
N ASP A 625 -13.92 15.17 10.98
CA ASP A 625 -12.56 15.55 10.64
C ASP A 625 -11.68 14.29 10.62
N SER A 626 -11.12 13.96 9.46
CA SER A 626 -10.14 12.90 9.31
C SER A 626 -8.80 13.25 9.98
N TYR A 627 -8.80 14.29 10.82
CA TYR A 627 -7.63 14.90 11.45
C TYR A 627 -7.41 14.46 12.90
N PHE A 628 -7.74 13.21 13.21
CA PHE A 628 -7.39 12.71 14.54
C PHE A 628 -5.87 12.65 14.71
N ASN A 629 -5.43 13.00 15.91
CA ASN A 629 -4.02 12.96 16.27
C ASN A 629 -3.54 11.49 16.40
N LEU A 630 -2.29 11.22 16.03
CA LEU A 630 -1.66 9.91 16.16
C LEU A 630 -0.59 9.88 17.26
N ILE A 631 0.09 10.99 17.47
CA ILE A 631 1.25 11.09 18.39
C ILE A 631 0.92 11.81 19.70
N GLU A 632 -0.24 12.42 19.79
CA GLU A 632 -0.76 13.15 20.94
C GLU A 632 -2.26 12.90 21.10
N PRO A 633 -2.88 13.17 22.28
CA PRO A 633 -4.31 12.95 22.51
C PRO A 633 -5.21 13.88 21.69
#